data_6d1d7a2ada04815159b1f1921e15c797
#
_entry.id   6d1d7a2ada04815159b1f1921e15c797
#
_cell.length_a   1.000
_cell.length_b   1.000
_cell.length_c   1.000
_cell.angle_alpha   90.00
_cell.angle_beta   90.00
_cell.angle_gamma   90.00
#
_symmetry.space_group_name_H-M   'P 1'
#
loop_
_entity.id
_entity.type
_entity.pdbx_description
1 polymer ?
#
loop_
_entity_poly.entity_id
_entity_poly.type
_entity_poly.pdbx_seq_one_letter_code
_entity_poly.pdbx_strand_id
1 'polypeptide(L)'
;MLPTLLFYAAFAIGEAVLIAFAVNVAHGYPWSVRWTERATLVILAVLGIGSAELTRRHWMAPASEWPPALLALAIVCCVASLVVLPLATLARARRVRSALGFEGERRGPLLQGPAEAFIGEGPNAWMLRLPGNTSLNLESRDWIVPMAGLPEEMDGLSILHLTDLHFSRAYDRRYFEAVFAAAADPPADLVCVTGDLIDDPACIEWIEPLLSSLPATSGRFAILGNHDQHHDVDAIAAAVAAADCRVLDGHVATIDVHGRRLAIGGTCAPWGPGIPDDAIPPADFALLLSHTPDLIYKSARQGWDFVLAGHNHAGQVRLPILGPALMPSVYSRRFEQGFFRVSPSLMYVGQGIGCKHPIRYGCHPEIARFTLRRAPTVAAADRTAREGATVGA
;
A
#
# COMPACT_ATOMS: atom_id res chain seq x y z
N MET A 1 -0.29 -44.38 -1.09
CA MET A 1 -1.33 -43.39 -0.78
C MET A 1 -0.75 -42.10 -0.21
N LEU A 2 -0.02 -42.08 0.94
CA LEU A 2 0.51 -40.82 1.54
C LEU A 2 1.41 -40.02 0.58
N PRO A 3 2.42 -40.60 -0.14
CA PRO A 3 3.23 -39.83 -1.07
C PRO A 3 2.42 -39.19 -2.21
N THR A 4 1.40 -39.88 -2.72
CA THR A 4 0.51 -39.39 -3.77
C THR A 4 -0.32 -38.16 -3.26
N LEU A 5 -0.86 -38.27 -2.06
CA LEU A 5 -1.62 -37.17 -1.43
C LEU A 5 -0.73 -35.93 -1.20
N LEU A 6 0.50 -36.14 -0.71
CA LEU A 6 1.46 -35.06 -0.50
C LEU A 6 1.85 -34.37 -1.82
N PHE A 7 2.03 -35.15 -2.89
CA PHE A 7 2.30 -34.61 -4.20
C PHE A 7 1.15 -33.73 -4.71
N TYR A 8 -0.10 -34.22 -4.66
CA TYR A 8 -1.25 -33.43 -5.10
C TYR A 8 -1.52 -32.20 -4.22
N ALA A 9 -1.24 -32.30 -2.94
CA ALA A 9 -1.31 -31.14 -2.03
C ALA A 9 -0.25 -30.07 -2.42
N ALA A 10 0.99 -30.49 -2.67
CA ALA A 10 2.05 -29.58 -3.13
C ALA A 10 1.74 -28.98 -4.50
N PHE A 11 1.17 -29.77 -5.40
CA PHE A 11 0.72 -29.30 -6.71
C PHE A 11 -0.37 -28.21 -6.57
N ALA A 12 -1.43 -28.50 -5.85
CA ALA A 12 -2.55 -27.57 -5.66
C ALA A 12 -2.14 -26.26 -4.96
N ILE A 13 -1.27 -26.34 -3.92
CA ILE A 13 -0.71 -25.16 -3.26
C ILE A 13 0.13 -24.34 -4.25
N GLY A 14 0.98 -24.98 -5.04
CA GLY A 14 1.82 -24.31 -6.02
C GLY A 14 1.01 -23.65 -7.12
N GLU A 15 -0.03 -24.31 -7.59
CA GLU A 15 -0.98 -23.71 -8.54
C GLU A 15 -1.66 -22.48 -7.98
N ALA A 16 -2.15 -22.54 -6.75
CA ALA A 16 -2.73 -21.35 -6.07
C ALA A 16 -1.72 -20.21 -5.95
N VAL A 17 -0.45 -20.49 -5.69
CA VAL A 17 0.64 -19.51 -5.66
C VAL A 17 0.85 -18.88 -7.04
N LEU A 18 0.86 -19.68 -8.12
CA LEU A 18 1.02 -19.16 -9.49
C LEU A 18 -0.18 -18.31 -9.93
N ILE A 19 -1.39 -18.76 -9.62
CA ILE A 19 -2.62 -17.98 -9.88
C ILE A 19 -2.57 -16.67 -9.14
N ALA A 20 -2.30 -16.68 -7.84
CA ALA A 20 -2.21 -15.46 -7.04
C ALA A 20 -1.14 -14.51 -7.59
N PHE A 21 0.03 -15.02 -7.97
CA PHE A 21 1.09 -14.21 -8.58
C PHE A 21 0.65 -13.59 -9.90
N ALA A 22 0.07 -14.37 -10.81
CA ALA A 22 -0.37 -13.89 -12.12
C ALA A 22 -1.50 -12.84 -12.00
N VAL A 23 -2.47 -13.07 -11.11
CA VAL A 23 -3.55 -12.12 -10.83
C VAL A 23 -2.99 -10.82 -10.23
N ASN A 24 -2.09 -10.90 -9.24
CA ASN A 24 -1.47 -9.73 -8.63
C ASN A 24 -0.76 -8.87 -9.67
N VAL A 25 0.05 -9.48 -10.52
CA VAL A 25 0.78 -8.78 -11.59
C VAL A 25 -0.19 -8.16 -12.59
N ALA A 26 -1.21 -8.89 -13.03
CA ALA A 26 -2.22 -8.38 -13.97
C ALA A 26 -2.95 -7.14 -13.42
N HIS A 27 -3.25 -7.13 -12.12
CA HIS A 27 -3.90 -6.00 -11.44
C HIS A 27 -2.95 -4.82 -11.15
N GLY A 28 -1.64 -5.02 -11.20
CA GLY A 28 -0.63 -3.97 -11.08
C GLY A 28 -0.42 -3.14 -12.36
N TYR A 29 -0.96 -3.59 -13.51
CA TYR A 29 -0.87 -2.85 -14.76
C TYR A 29 -2.05 -1.87 -14.97
N PRO A 30 -1.84 -0.77 -15.71
CA PRO A 30 -2.87 0.24 -15.97
C PRO A 30 -3.86 -0.19 -17.06
N TRP A 31 -4.34 -1.42 -16.97
CA TRP A 31 -5.36 -1.92 -17.89
C TRP A 31 -6.74 -1.40 -17.49
N SER A 32 -7.64 -1.27 -18.46
CA SER A 32 -9.04 -1.00 -18.10
C SER A 32 -9.61 -2.16 -17.27
N VAL A 33 -10.58 -1.85 -16.40
CA VAL A 33 -11.25 -2.85 -15.54
C VAL A 33 -11.70 -4.09 -16.34
N ARG A 34 -12.27 -3.88 -17.54
CA ARG A 34 -12.71 -4.97 -18.41
C ARG A 34 -11.57 -5.91 -18.84
N TRP A 35 -10.39 -5.35 -19.13
CA TRP A 35 -9.24 -6.16 -19.52
C TRP A 35 -8.62 -6.89 -18.32
N THR A 36 -8.58 -6.26 -17.16
CA THR A 36 -8.10 -6.88 -15.92
C THR A 36 -9.00 -8.04 -15.51
N GLU A 37 -10.32 -7.86 -15.56
CA GLU A 37 -11.29 -8.93 -15.31
C GLU A 37 -11.14 -10.10 -16.30
N ARG A 38 -11.01 -9.80 -17.61
CA ARG A 38 -10.77 -10.82 -18.63
C ARG A 38 -9.48 -11.58 -18.41
N ALA A 39 -8.39 -10.88 -18.10
CA ALA A 39 -7.12 -11.52 -17.78
C ALA A 39 -7.25 -12.45 -16.57
N THR A 40 -7.92 -12.01 -15.52
CA THR A 40 -8.19 -12.83 -14.33
C THR A 40 -9.00 -14.07 -14.69
N LEU A 41 -10.06 -13.93 -15.47
CA LEU A 41 -10.87 -15.08 -15.93
C LEU A 41 -10.05 -16.06 -16.77
N VAL A 42 -9.20 -15.57 -17.67
CA VAL A 42 -8.30 -16.40 -18.48
C VAL A 42 -7.29 -17.13 -17.59
N ILE A 43 -6.68 -16.44 -16.63
CA ILE A 43 -5.75 -17.06 -15.66
C ILE A 43 -6.44 -18.20 -14.90
N LEU A 44 -7.64 -17.94 -14.36
CA LEU A 44 -8.42 -18.93 -13.62
C LEU A 44 -8.86 -20.11 -14.52
N ALA A 45 -9.27 -19.83 -15.77
CA ALA A 45 -9.66 -20.87 -16.71
C ALA A 45 -8.47 -21.75 -17.12
N VAL A 46 -7.32 -21.17 -17.44
CA VAL A 46 -6.16 -21.91 -17.93
C VAL A 46 -5.44 -22.64 -16.80
N LEU A 47 -5.13 -21.94 -15.73
CA LEU A 47 -4.37 -22.54 -14.61
C LEU A 47 -5.28 -23.31 -13.65
N GLY A 48 -6.51 -22.85 -13.37
CA GLY A 48 -7.41 -23.52 -12.44
C GLY A 48 -8.18 -24.67 -13.11
N ILE A 49 -9.03 -24.38 -14.09
CA ILE A 49 -9.91 -25.38 -14.70
C ILE A 49 -9.11 -26.33 -15.60
N GLY A 50 -8.17 -25.78 -16.40
CA GLY A 50 -7.36 -26.58 -17.33
C GLY A 50 -6.49 -27.59 -16.62
N SER A 51 -5.81 -27.19 -15.55
CA SER A 51 -4.97 -28.10 -14.77
C SER A 51 -5.79 -29.12 -13.98
N ALA A 52 -6.93 -28.72 -13.43
CA ALA A 52 -7.84 -29.62 -12.72
C ALA A 52 -8.33 -30.75 -13.66
N GLU A 53 -8.72 -30.41 -14.89
CA GLU A 53 -9.16 -31.42 -15.87
C GLU A 53 -8.01 -32.35 -16.33
N LEU A 54 -6.83 -31.81 -16.57
CA LEU A 54 -5.65 -32.64 -16.91
C LEU A 54 -5.28 -33.54 -15.73
N THR A 55 -5.29 -33.04 -14.50
CA THR A 55 -5.03 -33.82 -13.30
C THR A 55 -6.06 -34.93 -13.12
N ARG A 56 -7.34 -34.64 -13.32
CA ARG A 56 -8.43 -35.62 -13.24
C ARG A 56 -8.24 -36.77 -14.22
N ARG A 57 -7.84 -36.46 -15.46
CA ARG A 57 -7.60 -37.49 -16.50
C ARG A 57 -6.44 -38.42 -16.19
N HIS A 58 -5.42 -37.89 -15.54
CA HIS A 58 -4.18 -38.60 -15.25
C HIS A 58 -4.00 -38.97 -13.76
N TRP A 59 -5.05 -38.82 -12.93
CA TRP A 59 -4.99 -39.01 -11.48
C TRP A 59 -4.33 -40.31 -11.02
N MET A 60 -4.59 -41.42 -11.71
CA MET A 60 -4.05 -42.75 -11.36
C MET A 60 -2.95 -43.23 -12.32
N ALA A 61 -2.62 -42.45 -13.33
CA ALA A 61 -1.58 -42.79 -14.29
C ALA A 61 -0.19 -42.50 -13.68
N PRO A 62 0.80 -43.39 -13.95
CA PRO A 62 2.17 -43.09 -13.54
C PRO A 62 2.70 -41.86 -14.30
N ALA A 63 3.60 -41.10 -13.66
CA ALA A 63 4.13 -39.85 -14.22
C ALA A 63 4.80 -40.03 -15.60
N SER A 64 5.27 -41.22 -15.91
CA SER A 64 5.81 -41.56 -17.22
C SER A 64 4.80 -41.50 -18.37
N GLU A 65 3.51 -41.59 -18.05
CA GLU A 65 2.39 -41.52 -19.01
C GLU A 65 1.77 -40.14 -19.11
N TRP A 66 2.27 -39.17 -18.32
CA TRP A 66 1.73 -37.83 -18.33
C TRP A 66 2.18 -37.08 -19.58
N PRO A 67 1.29 -36.26 -20.17
CA PRO A 67 1.70 -35.32 -21.20
C PRO A 67 2.85 -34.43 -20.72
N PRO A 68 3.84 -34.09 -21.54
CA PRO A 68 4.97 -33.26 -21.14
C PRO A 68 4.56 -31.93 -20.54
N ALA A 69 3.48 -31.32 -21.03
CA ALA A 69 2.94 -30.06 -20.49
C ALA A 69 2.41 -30.22 -19.06
N LEU A 70 1.72 -31.32 -18.73
CA LEU A 70 1.24 -31.59 -17.36
C LEU A 70 2.42 -31.88 -16.42
N LEU A 71 3.42 -32.63 -16.88
CA LEU A 71 4.63 -32.90 -16.11
C LEU A 71 5.39 -31.59 -15.81
N ALA A 72 5.57 -30.74 -16.82
CA ALA A 72 6.19 -29.42 -16.63
C ALA A 72 5.41 -28.52 -15.63
N LEU A 73 4.08 -28.47 -15.78
CA LEU A 73 3.21 -27.74 -14.85
C LEU A 73 3.35 -28.30 -13.42
N ALA A 74 3.34 -29.61 -13.26
CA ALA A 74 3.49 -30.24 -11.95
C ALA A 74 4.84 -29.91 -11.29
N ILE A 75 5.92 -29.93 -12.06
CA ILE A 75 7.25 -29.52 -11.56
C ILE A 75 7.23 -28.05 -11.12
N VAL A 76 6.72 -27.15 -11.95
CA VAL A 76 6.63 -25.71 -11.63
C VAL A 76 5.79 -25.49 -10.38
N CYS A 77 4.63 -26.13 -10.25
CA CYS A 77 3.78 -26.05 -9.07
C CYS A 77 4.49 -26.59 -7.81
N CYS A 78 5.14 -27.74 -7.90
CA CYS A 78 5.89 -28.28 -6.76
C CYS A 78 7.05 -27.36 -6.35
N VAL A 79 7.78 -26.77 -7.29
CA VAL A 79 8.81 -25.77 -7.01
C VAL A 79 8.20 -24.52 -6.37
N ALA A 80 7.07 -24.04 -6.89
CA ALA A 80 6.38 -22.88 -6.32
C ALA A 80 5.95 -23.10 -4.87
N SER A 81 5.42 -24.28 -4.53
CA SER A 81 4.95 -24.61 -3.18
C SER A 81 6.08 -24.94 -2.20
N LEU A 82 7.06 -25.75 -2.63
CA LEU A 82 8.06 -26.34 -1.72
C LEU A 82 9.33 -25.46 -1.61
N VAL A 83 9.59 -24.59 -2.57
CA VAL A 83 10.79 -23.74 -2.60
C VAL A 83 10.41 -22.26 -2.56
N VAL A 84 9.63 -21.80 -3.56
CA VAL A 84 9.37 -20.35 -3.71
C VAL A 84 8.54 -19.81 -2.55
N LEU A 85 7.45 -20.47 -2.18
CA LEU A 85 6.58 -20.02 -1.11
C LEU A 85 7.28 -19.96 0.27
N PRO A 86 8.03 -20.98 0.72
CA PRO A 86 8.82 -20.92 1.95
C PRO A 86 9.87 -19.82 1.95
N LEU A 87 10.63 -19.69 0.85
CA LEU A 87 11.65 -18.63 0.72
C LEU A 87 11.04 -17.24 0.73
N ALA A 88 9.93 -17.03 0.02
CA ALA A 88 9.20 -15.77 0.02
C ALA A 88 8.65 -15.43 1.42
N THR A 89 8.12 -16.44 2.14
CA THR A 89 7.61 -16.29 3.51
C THR A 89 8.75 -15.95 4.48
N LEU A 90 9.91 -16.60 4.36
CA LEU A 90 11.10 -16.30 5.17
C LEU A 90 11.63 -14.89 4.87
N ALA A 91 11.73 -14.52 3.59
CA ALA A 91 12.14 -13.18 3.16
C ALA A 91 11.18 -12.11 3.69
N ARG A 92 9.86 -12.39 3.68
CA ARG A 92 8.84 -11.53 4.29
C ARG A 92 9.06 -11.39 5.80
N ALA A 93 9.25 -12.49 6.52
CA ALA A 93 9.47 -12.48 7.96
C ALA A 93 10.72 -11.66 8.35
N ARG A 94 11.80 -11.75 7.55
CA ARG A 94 13.00 -10.93 7.73
C ARG A 94 12.72 -9.44 7.51
N ARG A 95 11.98 -9.08 6.46
CA ARG A 95 11.60 -7.69 6.18
C ARG A 95 10.74 -7.09 7.30
N VAL A 96 9.73 -7.82 7.76
CA VAL A 96 8.88 -7.39 8.89
C VAL A 96 9.73 -7.13 10.13
N ARG A 97 10.71 -7.99 10.42
CA ARG A 97 11.64 -7.78 11.55
C ARG A 97 12.54 -6.56 11.35
N SER A 98 13.03 -6.30 10.13
CA SER A 98 13.86 -5.11 9.87
C SER A 98 13.05 -3.82 9.94
N ALA A 99 11.77 -3.86 9.56
CA ALA A 99 10.85 -2.73 9.72
C ALA A 99 10.52 -2.42 11.20
N LEU A 100 10.71 -3.38 12.12
CA LEU A 100 10.59 -3.15 13.58
C LEU A 100 11.72 -2.29 14.16
N GLY A 101 12.72 -1.88 13.36
CA GLY A 101 13.76 -0.92 13.75
C GLY A 101 13.28 0.53 13.80
N PHE A 102 12.05 0.83 13.37
CA PHE A 102 11.43 2.15 13.56
C PHE A 102 10.66 2.16 14.88
N GLU A 103 10.87 3.19 15.68
CA GLU A 103 10.07 3.42 16.87
C GLU A 103 8.66 3.86 16.46
N GLY A 104 7.65 3.20 16.97
CA GLY A 104 6.28 3.54 16.65
C GLY A 104 5.29 3.05 17.69
N GLU A 105 4.26 3.83 17.89
CA GLU A 105 3.11 3.50 18.72
C GLU A 105 1.92 3.16 17.84
N ARG A 106 1.20 2.10 18.21
CA ARG A 106 -0.07 1.71 17.60
C ARG A 106 -1.18 1.91 18.61
N ARG A 107 -2.21 2.65 18.21
CA ARG A 107 -3.40 2.90 19.04
C ARG A 107 -4.63 2.44 18.26
N GLY A 108 -5.56 1.81 18.96
CA GLY A 108 -6.84 1.44 18.40
C GLY A 108 -7.53 0.27 19.12
N PRO A 109 -8.78 0.01 18.77
CA PRO A 109 -9.59 0.72 17.79
C PRO A 109 -9.96 2.15 18.26
N LEU A 110 -9.94 3.12 17.33
CA LEU A 110 -10.16 4.54 17.65
C LEU A 110 -11.63 4.94 17.58
N LEU A 111 -12.43 4.25 16.77
CA LEU A 111 -13.85 4.57 16.60
C LEU A 111 -14.64 4.10 17.82
N GLN A 112 -15.46 4.99 18.34
CA GLN A 112 -16.33 4.70 19.48
C GLN A 112 -17.79 4.60 19.04
N GLY A 113 -18.53 3.67 19.66
CA GLY A 113 -19.93 3.42 19.38
C GLY A 113 -20.18 2.07 18.67
N PRO A 114 -21.45 1.76 18.42
CA PRO A 114 -21.81 0.51 17.76
C PRO A 114 -21.38 0.54 16.27
N ALA A 115 -20.84 -0.58 15.77
CA ALA A 115 -20.41 -0.71 14.39
C ALA A 115 -21.53 -0.37 13.38
N GLU A 116 -22.76 -0.69 13.70
CA GLU A 116 -23.95 -0.38 12.88
C GLU A 116 -24.11 1.11 12.58
N ALA A 117 -23.63 2.00 13.46
CA ALA A 117 -23.69 3.44 13.23
C ALA A 117 -22.81 3.91 12.06
N PHE A 118 -21.84 3.10 11.67
CA PHE A 118 -20.86 3.38 10.61
C PHE A 118 -21.15 2.63 9.31
N ILE A 119 -22.17 1.77 9.30
CA ILE A 119 -22.57 1.00 8.11
C ILE A 119 -23.59 1.80 7.33
N GLY A 120 -23.31 2.06 6.06
CA GLY A 120 -24.18 2.78 5.16
C GLY A 120 -25.24 1.90 4.52
N GLU A 121 -25.92 2.47 3.52
CA GLU A 121 -27.01 1.79 2.78
C GLU A 121 -26.62 1.51 1.31
N GLY A 122 -25.39 1.82 0.90
CA GLY A 122 -24.93 1.64 -0.45
C GLY A 122 -24.57 0.19 -0.80
N PRO A 123 -24.20 -0.05 -2.06
CA PRO A 123 -23.67 -1.33 -2.48
C PRO A 123 -22.54 -1.80 -1.57
N ASN A 124 -22.47 -3.12 -1.34
CA ASN A 124 -21.44 -3.76 -0.51
C ASN A 124 -21.51 -3.44 1.01
N ALA A 125 -22.42 -2.59 1.49
CA ALA A 125 -22.55 -2.30 2.94
C ALA A 125 -22.75 -3.58 3.80
N TRP A 126 -23.41 -4.60 3.26
CA TRP A 126 -23.60 -5.89 3.91
C TRP A 126 -22.29 -6.59 4.27
N MET A 127 -21.20 -6.30 3.52
CA MET A 127 -19.89 -6.90 3.77
C MET A 127 -19.31 -6.45 5.12
N LEU A 128 -19.65 -5.23 5.57
CA LEU A 128 -19.23 -4.71 6.87
C LEU A 128 -19.81 -5.52 8.06
N ARG A 129 -20.90 -6.27 7.82
CA ARG A 129 -21.56 -7.14 8.83
C ARG A 129 -20.98 -8.56 8.88
N LEU A 130 -20.00 -8.88 8.02
CA LEU A 130 -19.38 -10.20 8.01
C LEU A 130 -18.63 -10.45 9.32
N PRO A 131 -18.79 -11.64 9.93
CA PRO A 131 -18.13 -11.97 11.18
C PRO A 131 -16.61 -11.85 11.09
N GLY A 132 -15.98 -11.15 12.03
CA GLY A 132 -14.53 -10.98 12.06
C GLY A 132 -13.97 -9.97 11.06
N ASN A 133 -14.83 -9.28 10.28
CA ASN A 133 -14.41 -8.19 9.41
C ASN A 133 -13.92 -7.00 10.24
N THR A 134 -12.69 -6.54 9.95
CA THR A 134 -12.03 -5.47 10.70
C THR A 134 -12.06 -4.11 9.97
N SER A 135 -12.89 -3.96 8.93
CA SER A 135 -12.96 -2.73 8.12
C SER A 135 -13.39 -1.48 8.90
N LEU A 136 -14.01 -1.65 10.06
CA LEU A 136 -14.39 -0.55 10.96
C LEU A 136 -13.47 -0.41 12.18
N ASN A 137 -12.42 -1.21 12.29
CA ASN A 137 -11.49 -1.18 13.41
C ASN A 137 -10.31 -0.25 13.10
N LEU A 138 -10.59 1.05 13.05
CA LEU A 138 -9.58 2.08 12.75
C LEU A 138 -8.44 2.07 13.77
N GLU A 139 -7.21 2.16 13.31
CA GLU A 139 -6.01 2.31 14.10
C GLU A 139 -5.22 3.55 13.69
N SER A 140 -4.51 4.16 14.65
CA SER A 140 -3.43 5.09 14.36
C SER A 140 -2.08 4.42 14.54
N ARG A 141 -1.11 4.84 13.74
CA ARG A 141 0.29 4.45 13.84
C ARG A 141 1.16 5.68 13.81
N ASP A 142 1.75 5.98 14.94
CA ASP A 142 2.63 7.13 15.12
C ASP A 142 4.08 6.66 15.07
N TRP A 143 4.84 7.11 14.07
CA TRP A 143 6.19 6.66 13.78
C TRP A 143 7.22 7.75 13.99
N ILE A 144 8.33 7.43 14.66
CA ILE A 144 9.54 8.23 14.68
C ILE A 144 10.45 7.71 13.55
N VAL A 145 10.73 8.56 12.55
CA VAL A 145 11.40 8.16 11.32
C VAL A 145 12.76 8.84 11.21
N PRO A 146 13.87 8.11 11.46
CA PRO A 146 15.21 8.64 11.28
C PRO A 146 15.52 8.80 9.79
N MET A 147 15.74 10.04 9.35
CA MET A 147 16.06 10.41 7.97
C MET A 147 17.50 10.93 7.88
N ALA A 148 18.31 10.23 7.10
CA ALA A 148 19.64 10.70 6.76
C ALA A 148 19.54 11.90 5.80
N GLY A 149 20.28 12.97 6.09
CA GLY A 149 20.25 14.19 5.26
C GLY A 149 19.11 15.17 5.57
N LEU A 150 18.23 14.87 6.52
CA LEU A 150 17.23 15.83 6.97
C LEU A 150 17.93 17.06 7.58
N PRO A 151 17.59 18.30 7.14
CA PRO A 151 18.07 19.52 7.76
C PRO A 151 17.75 19.59 9.26
N GLU A 152 18.59 20.25 10.03
CA GLU A 152 18.38 20.40 11.48
C GLU A 152 17.07 21.17 11.79
N GLU A 153 16.75 22.14 10.96
CA GLU A 153 15.54 22.97 11.12
C GLU A 153 14.26 22.18 10.84
N MET A 154 14.36 21.07 10.09
CA MET A 154 13.25 20.13 9.84
C MET A 154 13.21 18.96 10.83
N ASP A 155 14.09 18.92 11.84
CA ASP A 155 14.02 17.90 12.88
C ASP A 155 12.74 18.06 13.69
N GLY A 156 11.92 17.02 13.73
CA GLY A 156 10.58 17.08 14.34
C GLY A 156 9.45 17.35 13.35
N LEU A 157 9.72 17.52 12.05
CA LEU A 157 8.68 17.71 11.02
C LEU A 157 7.65 16.58 11.10
N SER A 158 6.39 16.98 11.29
CA SER A 158 5.28 16.05 11.44
C SER A 158 4.45 15.93 10.16
N ILE A 159 4.14 14.68 9.75
CA ILE A 159 3.38 14.38 8.55
C ILE A 159 2.21 13.46 8.92
N LEU A 160 0.98 13.89 8.62
CA LEU A 160 -0.19 13.04 8.61
C LEU A 160 -0.36 12.43 7.22
N HIS A 161 -0.43 11.13 7.13
CA HIS A 161 -0.66 10.40 5.90
C HIS A 161 -1.98 9.65 5.94
N LEU A 162 -2.86 9.95 5.00
CA LEU A 162 -4.09 9.26 4.72
C LEU A 162 -4.02 8.70 3.30
N THR A 163 -4.57 7.53 3.07
CA THR A 163 -4.59 6.91 1.75
C THR A 163 -5.82 6.03 1.58
N ASP A 164 -6.23 5.85 0.34
CA ASP A 164 -7.28 4.89 -0.01
C ASP A 164 -8.54 5.14 0.83
N LEU A 165 -9.09 6.35 0.72
CA LEU A 165 -10.28 6.77 1.47
C LEU A 165 -11.53 6.02 0.98
N HIS A 166 -11.66 5.81 -0.33
CA HIS A 166 -12.76 5.11 -0.98
C HIS A 166 -14.13 5.54 -0.46
N PHE A 167 -14.37 6.86 -0.44
CA PHE A 167 -15.67 7.38 -0.04
C PHE A 167 -16.77 6.71 -0.85
N SER A 168 -17.65 6.01 -0.16
CA SER A 168 -18.76 5.30 -0.77
C SER A 168 -19.89 5.15 0.24
N ARG A 169 -21.12 5.04 -0.27
CA ARG A 169 -22.30 4.82 0.58
C ARG A 169 -22.38 3.41 1.19
N ALA A 170 -21.35 2.56 0.98
CA ALA A 170 -21.21 1.33 1.76
C ALA A 170 -20.92 1.63 3.23
N TYR A 171 -20.22 2.73 3.48
CA TYR A 171 -20.02 3.31 4.80
C TYR A 171 -21.03 4.44 5.02
N ASP A 172 -21.50 4.62 6.26
CA ASP A 172 -22.17 5.85 6.65
C ASP A 172 -21.16 6.99 6.71
N ARG A 173 -21.54 8.20 6.35
CA ARG A 173 -20.68 9.38 6.38
C ARG A 173 -20.03 9.60 7.76
N ARG A 174 -20.76 9.27 8.84
CA ARG A 174 -20.25 9.34 10.22
C ARG A 174 -19.00 8.52 10.47
N TYR A 175 -18.76 7.43 9.68
CA TYR A 175 -17.51 6.69 9.74
C TYR A 175 -16.33 7.59 9.38
N PHE A 176 -16.40 8.28 8.24
CA PHE A 176 -15.34 9.16 7.79
C PHE A 176 -15.22 10.40 8.67
N GLU A 177 -16.32 10.96 9.13
CA GLU A 177 -16.29 12.08 10.11
C GLU A 177 -15.52 11.68 11.38
N ALA A 178 -15.75 10.49 11.91
CA ALA A 178 -15.02 9.98 13.07
C ALA A 178 -13.54 9.69 12.75
N VAL A 179 -13.22 9.16 11.54
CA VAL A 179 -11.84 8.96 11.06
C VAL A 179 -11.11 10.29 11.00
N PHE A 180 -11.71 11.32 10.39
CA PHE A 180 -11.08 12.62 10.21
C PHE A 180 -10.96 13.38 11.55
N ALA A 181 -11.93 13.24 12.44
CA ALA A 181 -11.81 13.77 13.80
C ALA A 181 -10.63 13.14 14.57
N ALA A 182 -10.45 11.81 14.47
CA ALA A 182 -9.29 11.12 15.04
C ALA A 182 -7.96 11.50 14.35
N ALA A 183 -8.02 11.82 13.05
CA ALA A 183 -6.86 12.26 12.29
C ALA A 183 -6.49 13.72 12.55
N ALA A 184 -7.38 14.56 13.03
CA ALA A 184 -7.14 15.97 13.28
C ALA A 184 -6.32 16.24 14.55
N ASP A 185 -6.24 15.30 15.47
CA ASP A 185 -5.55 15.46 16.75
C ASP A 185 -4.46 14.38 16.96
N PRO A 186 -3.20 14.80 17.21
CA PRO A 186 -2.66 16.16 17.18
C PRO A 186 -2.57 16.75 15.76
N PRO A 187 -2.51 18.09 15.60
CA PRO A 187 -2.23 18.73 14.32
C PRO A 187 -0.88 18.28 13.73
N ALA A 188 -0.77 18.28 12.40
CA ALA A 188 0.48 17.98 11.71
C ALA A 188 1.00 19.22 10.95
N ASP A 189 2.30 19.24 10.62
CA ASP A 189 2.84 20.25 9.73
C ASP A 189 2.35 20.05 8.32
N LEU A 190 2.36 18.80 7.85
CA LEU A 190 1.92 18.42 6.52
C LEU A 190 0.78 17.40 6.61
N VAL A 191 -0.24 17.58 5.81
CA VAL A 191 -1.28 16.57 5.54
C VAL A 191 -1.07 16.06 4.12
N CYS A 192 -0.88 14.76 3.97
CA CYS A 192 -0.61 14.09 2.71
C CYS A 192 -1.66 13.01 2.43
N VAL A 193 -2.36 13.11 1.29
CA VAL A 193 -3.36 12.13 0.85
C VAL A 193 -2.90 11.47 -0.43
N THR A 194 -2.74 10.15 -0.43
CA THR A 194 -2.13 9.42 -1.55
C THR A 194 -3.12 8.65 -2.42
N GLY A 195 -4.25 9.28 -2.73
CA GLY A 195 -5.19 8.83 -3.78
C GLY A 195 -6.28 7.87 -3.31
N ASP A 196 -7.07 7.44 -4.27
CA ASP A 196 -8.28 6.64 -4.13
C ASP A 196 -9.26 7.28 -3.13
N LEU A 197 -9.69 8.53 -3.48
CA LEU A 197 -10.58 9.29 -2.63
C LEU A 197 -12.01 8.75 -2.68
N ILE A 198 -12.52 8.41 -3.88
CA ILE A 198 -13.93 8.02 -4.04
C ILE A 198 -14.11 6.70 -4.81
N ASP A 199 -15.18 5.98 -4.46
CA ASP A 199 -15.76 4.89 -5.25
C ASP A 199 -17.20 5.19 -5.69
N ASP A 200 -17.85 6.17 -5.08
CA ASP A 200 -19.22 6.57 -5.37
C ASP A 200 -19.27 8.08 -5.69
N PRO A 201 -19.63 8.49 -6.92
CA PRO A 201 -19.71 9.89 -7.30
C PRO A 201 -20.60 10.73 -6.38
N ALA A 202 -21.62 10.12 -5.74
CA ALA A 202 -22.49 10.80 -4.79
C ALA A 202 -21.75 11.25 -3.52
N CYS A 203 -20.52 10.75 -3.31
CA CYS A 203 -19.70 11.11 -2.15
C CYS A 203 -18.65 12.20 -2.44
N ILE A 204 -18.62 12.78 -3.64
CA ILE A 204 -17.71 13.90 -3.98
C ILE A 204 -17.91 15.07 -2.99
N GLU A 205 -19.15 15.34 -2.61
CA GLU A 205 -19.49 16.40 -1.63
C GLU A 205 -18.92 16.19 -0.21
N TRP A 206 -18.38 14.99 0.07
CA TRP A 206 -17.74 14.70 1.37
C TRP A 206 -16.29 15.17 1.41
N ILE A 207 -15.65 15.34 0.23
CA ILE A 207 -14.21 15.63 0.11
C ILE A 207 -13.86 16.95 0.81
N GLU A 208 -14.49 18.05 0.39
CA GLU A 208 -14.19 19.39 0.91
C GLU A 208 -14.34 19.48 2.43
N PRO A 209 -15.49 19.16 3.05
CA PRO A 209 -15.67 19.34 4.48
C PRO A 209 -14.78 18.42 5.31
N LEU A 210 -14.48 17.21 4.84
CA LEU A 210 -13.61 16.28 5.56
C LEU A 210 -12.15 16.73 5.48
N LEU A 211 -11.62 17.04 4.29
CA LEU A 211 -10.23 17.49 4.14
C LEU A 211 -10.00 18.83 4.84
N SER A 212 -10.96 19.77 4.79
CA SER A 212 -10.86 21.05 5.49
C SER A 212 -10.79 20.93 7.02
N SER A 213 -11.32 19.84 7.57
CA SER A 213 -11.28 19.59 9.02
C SER A 213 -9.89 19.19 9.54
N LEU A 214 -8.94 18.87 8.67
CA LEU A 214 -7.60 18.47 9.07
C LEU A 214 -6.68 19.68 9.23
N PRO A 215 -6.21 20.01 10.45
CA PRO A 215 -5.29 21.12 10.64
C PRO A 215 -3.90 20.79 10.08
N ALA A 216 -3.32 21.75 9.34
CA ALA A 216 -1.97 21.65 8.78
C ALA A 216 -1.27 23.01 8.89
N THR A 217 -0.05 23.05 9.44
CA THR A 217 0.69 24.31 9.62
C THR A 217 1.47 24.73 8.38
N SER A 218 1.89 23.77 7.54
CA SER A 218 2.68 23.99 6.33
C SER A 218 1.97 23.59 5.04
N GLY A 219 0.77 22.99 5.13
CA GLY A 219 -0.10 22.75 3.98
C GLY A 219 -0.66 21.33 3.88
N ARG A 220 -1.67 21.22 3.00
CA ARG A 220 -2.32 19.96 2.62
C ARG A 220 -2.02 19.66 1.19
N PHE A 221 -1.66 18.39 0.91
CA PHE A 221 -1.27 17.93 -0.42
C PHE A 221 -1.96 16.61 -0.71
N ALA A 222 -2.45 16.47 -1.94
CA ALA A 222 -3.11 15.25 -2.37
C ALA A 222 -2.66 14.85 -3.78
N ILE A 223 -2.78 13.58 -4.06
CA ILE A 223 -2.81 13.01 -5.40
C ILE A 223 -4.09 12.21 -5.57
N LEU A 224 -4.45 11.95 -6.82
CA LEU A 224 -5.54 11.03 -7.14
C LEU A 224 -5.00 9.58 -7.24
N GLY A 225 -5.90 8.62 -7.14
CA GLY A 225 -5.61 7.20 -7.30
C GLY A 225 -6.22 6.60 -8.55
N ASN A 226 -6.04 5.30 -8.75
CA ASN A 226 -6.58 4.62 -9.93
C ASN A 226 -8.12 4.52 -9.89
N HIS A 227 -8.75 4.52 -8.73
CA HIS A 227 -10.22 4.55 -8.62
C HIS A 227 -10.75 5.91 -9.04
N ASP A 228 -10.13 6.99 -8.63
CA ASP A 228 -10.52 8.35 -9.00
C ASP A 228 -10.50 8.56 -10.52
N GLN A 229 -9.56 7.89 -11.24
CA GLN A 229 -9.48 7.94 -12.71
C GLN A 229 -10.70 7.33 -13.43
N HIS A 230 -11.57 6.62 -12.72
CA HIS A 230 -12.80 6.08 -13.28
C HIS A 230 -14.01 7.01 -13.11
N HIS A 231 -13.81 8.16 -12.47
CA HIS A 231 -14.82 9.16 -12.16
C HIS A 231 -14.51 10.51 -12.83
N ASP A 232 -15.23 11.53 -12.49
CA ASP A 232 -14.95 12.90 -12.95
C ASP A 232 -13.74 13.47 -12.19
N VAL A 233 -12.56 13.28 -12.78
CA VAL A 233 -11.26 13.70 -12.22
C VAL A 233 -11.24 15.19 -11.93
N ASP A 234 -11.83 16.02 -12.80
CA ASP A 234 -11.85 17.48 -12.65
C ASP A 234 -12.74 17.88 -11.46
N ALA A 235 -13.89 17.24 -11.29
CA ALA A 235 -14.77 17.48 -10.16
C ALA A 235 -14.14 17.06 -8.82
N ILE A 236 -13.43 15.91 -8.81
CA ILE A 236 -12.69 15.45 -7.62
C ILE A 236 -11.57 16.43 -7.27
N ALA A 237 -10.76 16.82 -8.26
CA ALA A 237 -9.66 17.75 -8.07
C ALA A 237 -10.17 19.13 -7.59
N ALA A 238 -11.31 19.61 -8.12
CA ALA A 238 -11.94 20.84 -7.66
C ALA A 238 -12.41 20.75 -6.20
N ALA A 239 -13.01 19.63 -5.79
CA ALA A 239 -13.42 19.41 -4.41
C ALA A 239 -12.23 19.35 -3.43
N VAL A 240 -11.12 18.73 -3.85
CA VAL A 240 -9.85 18.73 -3.08
C VAL A 240 -9.30 20.15 -2.97
N ALA A 241 -9.26 20.91 -4.06
CA ALA A 241 -8.77 22.28 -4.06
C ALA A 241 -9.64 23.21 -3.21
N ALA A 242 -10.96 23.01 -3.18
CA ALA A 242 -11.89 23.77 -2.32
C ALA A 242 -11.59 23.58 -0.83
N ALA A 243 -10.96 22.46 -0.44
CA ALA A 243 -10.50 22.22 0.92
C ALA A 243 -9.12 22.84 1.24
N ASP A 244 -8.63 23.78 0.43
CA ASP A 244 -7.27 24.31 0.53
C ASP A 244 -6.22 23.17 0.57
N CYS A 245 -6.44 22.14 -0.24
CA CYS A 245 -5.56 21.00 -0.42
C CYS A 245 -5.03 20.99 -1.85
N ARG A 246 -3.71 21.04 -2.01
CA ARG A 246 -3.08 21.15 -3.32
C ARG A 246 -2.97 19.79 -3.99
N VAL A 247 -3.59 19.62 -5.15
CA VAL A 247 -3.43 18.43 -6.01
C VAL A 247 -2.09 18.50 -6.74
N LEU A 248 -1.28 17.42 -6.66
CA LEU A 248 0.09 17.38 -7.19
C LEU A 248 0.28 16.40 -8.35
N ASP A 249 -0.76 15.84 -8.93
CA ASP A 249 -0.64 14.83 -9.98
C ASP A 249 0.26 15.26 -11.13
N GLY A 250 1.44 14.62 -11.26
CA GLY A 250 2.48 14.94 -12.25
C GLY A 250 3.28 16.20 -11.95
N HIS A 251 3.10 16.85 -10.81
CA HIS A 251 3.73 18.13 -10.47
C HIS A 251 4.59 18.03 -9.21
N VAL A 252 5.52 18.97 -9.09
CA VAL A 252 6.33 19.18 -7.90
C VAL A 252 6.11 20.60 -7.38
N ALA A 253 5.77 20.71 -6.11
CA ALA A 253 5.71 21.98 -5.38
C ALA A 253 6.96 22.16 -4.53
N THR A 254 7.41 23.39 -4.36
CA THR A 254 8.38 23.76 -3.33
C THR A 254 7.71 24.63 -2.30
N ILE A 255 7.87 24.31 -1.04
CA ILE A 255 7.38 25.10 0.09
C ILE A 255 8.52 25.39 1.08
N ASP A 256 8.37 26.44 1.84
CA ASP A 256 9.24 26.72 2.97
C ASP A 256 8.69 25.99 4.22
N VAL A 257 9.56 25.25 4.88
CA VAL A 257 9.28 24.60 6.16
C VAL A 257 10.41 24.95 7.12
N HIS A 258 10.11 25.75 8.10
CA HIS A 258 11.09 26.23 9.10
C HIS A 258 12.35 26.89 8.49
N GLY A 259 12.20 27.63 7.37
CA GLY A 259 13.29 28.30 6.68
C GLY A 259 14.10 27.40 5.75
N ARG A 260 13.62 26.18 5.48
CA ARG A 260 14.23 25.21 4.53
C ARG A 260 13.27 24.88 3.40
N ARG A 261 13.81 24.60 2.23
CA ARG A 261 13.02 24.24 1.06
C ARG A 261 12.71 22.76 1.05
N LEU A 262 11.41 22.44 1.10
CA LEU A 262 10.88 21.09 0.92
C LEU A 262 10.28 20.98 -0.49
N ALA A 263 10.77 20.05 -1.30
CA ALA A 263 10.11 19.66 -2.54
C ALA A 263 9.08 18.56 -2.24
N ILE A 264 7.84 18.77 -2.66
CA ILE A 264 6.77 17.77 -2.55
C ILE A 264 6.28 17.45 -3.95
N GLY A 265 6.49 16.21 -4.40
CA GLY A 265 5.99 15.71 -5.67
C GLY A 265 4.77 14.83 -5.52
N GLY A 266 3.97 14.72 -6.57
CA GLY A 266 2.80 13.85 -6.59
C GLY A 266 2.65 13.08 -7.90
N THR A 267 2.30 11.79 -7.84
CA THR A 267 2.08 10.96 -9.02
C THR A 267 1.04 9.88 -8.81
N CYS A 268 0.11 9.78 -9.76
CA CYS A 268 -0.84 8.69 -9.89
C CYS A 268 -0.40 7.66 -10.96
N ALA A 269 0.82 7.77 -11.50
CA ALA A 269 1.30 6.80 -12.49
C ALA A 269 1.27 5.36 -11.93
N PRO A 270 0.92 4.35 -12.75
CA PRO A 270 0.77 4.41 -14.20
C PRO A 270 -0.64 4.77 -14.71
N TRP A 271 -1.60 5.06 -13.84
CA TRP A 271 -3.00 5.35 -14.24
C TRP A 271 -3.24 6.82 -14.60
N GLY A 272 -2.41 7.72 -14.10
CA GLY A 272 -2.46 9.16 -14.33
C GLY A 272 -1.08 9.74 -14.57
N PRO A 273 -0.91 11.07 -14.42
CA PRO A 273 0.34 11.75 -14.68
C PRO A 273 1.51 11.24 -13.85
N GLY A 274 2.67 11.04 -14.50
CA GLY A 274 3.95 10.73 -13.87
C GLY A 274 4.81 11.96 -13.70
N ILE A 275 5.76 11.90 -12.76
CA ILE A 275 6.76 12.96 -12.60
C ILE A 275 7.93 12.70 -13.54
N PRO A 276 8.40 13.73 -14.30
CA PRO A 276 9.63 13.67 -15.10
C PRO A 276 10.86 13.33 -14.26
N ASP A 277 11.89 12.76 -14.89
CA ASP A 277 13.06 12.26 -14.16
C ASP A 277 13.93 13.38 -13.56
N ASP A 278 13.85 14.60 -14.09
CA ASP A 278 14.59 15.80 -13.68
C ASP A 278 13.71 16.84 -12.98
N ALA A 279 12.54 16.43 -12.50
CA ALA A 279 11.54 17.37 -12.00
C ALA A 279 11.80 17.89 -10.58
N ILE A 280 12.71 17.28 -9.79
CA ILE A 280 12.97 17.74 -8.43
C ILE A 280 13.75 19.06 -8.48
N PRO A 281 13.14 20.19 -8.07
CA PRO A 281 13.85 21.44 -7.99
C PRO A 281 14.91 21.43 -6.88
N PRO A 282 15.87 22.37 -6.86
CA PRO A 282 16.79 22.47 -5.74
C PRO A 282 16.04 22.61 -4.42
N ALA A 283 16.17 21.62 -3.55
CA ALA A 283 15.51 21.53 -2.24
C ALA A 283 16.46 20.90 -1.21
N ASP A 284 16.15 21.15 0.07
CA ASP A 284 16.91 20.61 1.19
C ASP A 284 16.42 19.21 1.60
N PHE A 285 15.15 18.89 1.28
CA PHE A 285 14.52 17.58 1.46
C PHE A 285 13.45 17.36 0.39
N ALA A 286 13.25 16.12 -0.04
CA ALA A 286 12.31 15.75 -1.10
C ALA A 286 11.33 14.65 -0.66
N LEU A 287 10.03 14.97 -0.64
CA LEU A 287 8.91 14.07 -0.31
C LEU A 287 8.11 13.74 -1.56
N LEU A 288 7.85 12.47 -1.82
CA LEU A 288 6.99 12.02 -2.92
C LEU A 288 5.70 11.42 -2.40
N LEU A 289 4.58 11.89 -2.89
CA LEU A 289 3.29 11.22 -2.81
C LEU A 289 3.13 10.33 -4.04
N SER A 290 3.05 9.02 -3.86
CA SER A 290 2.89 8.05 -4.93
C SER A 290 1.68 7.18 -4.63
N HIS A 291 0.70 7.10 -5.54
CA HIS A 291 -0.44 6.25 -5.25
C HIS A 291 -0.02 4.79 -5.05
N THR A 292 0.78 4.23 -5.96
CA THR A 292 1.29 2.85 -5.85
C THR A 292 2.74 2.78 -5.33
N PRO A 293 3.10 1.76 -4.55
CA PRO A 293 4.48 1.52 -4.14
C PRO A 293 5.39 1.04 -5.29
N ASP A 294 4.82 0.68 -6.43
CA ASP A 294 5.54 0.10 -7.56
C ASP A 294 6.55 1.05 -8.21
N LEU A 295 6.42 2.35 -7.94
CA LEU A 295 7.35 3.36 -8.44
C LEU A 295 8.62 3.54 -7.61
N ILE A 296 8.80 2.82 -6.49
CA ILE A 296 9.92 3.06 -5.56
C ILE A 296 11.30 3.02 -6.23
N TYR A 297 11.53 2.13 -7.20
CA TYR A 297 12.81 2.07 -7.91
C TYR A 297 13.06 3.27 -8.83
N LYS A 298 11.99 3.82 -9.43
CA LYS A 298 12.06 5.06 -10.19
C LYS A 298 12.29 6.23 -9.23
N SER A 299 11.55 6.31 -8.16
CA SER A 299 11.67 7.36 -7.13
C SER A 299 13.07 7.42 -6.53
N ALA A 300 13.68 6.27 -6.25
CA ALA A 300 15.05 6.20 -5.74
C ALA A 300 16.08 6.71 -6.76
N ARG A 301 15.90 6.43 -8.06
CA ARG A 301 16.78 6.96 -9.11
C ARG A 301 16.62 8.47 -9.31
N GLN A 302 15.39 8.98 -9.09
CA GLN A 302 15.11 10.42 -9.13
C GLN A 302 15.67 11.19 -7.94
N GLY A 303 15.98 10.51 -6.81
CA GLY A 303 16.54 11.15 -5.62
C GLY A 303 15.52 11.60 -4.59
N TRP A 304 14.31 11.06 -4.58
CA TRP A 304 13.34 11.31 -3.50
C TRP A 304 13.83 10.72 -2.18
N ASP A 305 13.78 11.50 -1.10
CA ASP A 305 14.24 11.06 0.23
C ASP A 305 13.21 10.17 0.92
N PHE A 306 11.93 10.63 0.93
CA PHE A 306 10.83 9.90 1.53
C PHE A 306 9.67 9.75 0.54
N VAL A 307 9.08 8.56 0.50
CA VAL A 307 7.96 8.22 -0.40
C VAL A 307 6.79 7.73 0.45
N LEU A 308 5.63 8.34 0.31
CA LEU A 308 4.38 7.87 0.90
C LEU A 308 3.54 7.21 -0.19
N ALA A 309 3.07 5.98 0.07
CA ALA A 309 2.30 5.20 -0.89
C ALA A 309 1.10 4.50 -0.23
N GLY A 310 0.10 4.15 -1.05
CA GLY A 310 -1.10 3.41 -0.69
C GLY A 310 -1.39 2.24 -1.63
N HIS A 311 -2.61 2.20 -2.19
CA HIS A 311 -3.09 1.29 -3.23
C HIS A 311 -3.25 -0.17 -2.81
N ASN A 312 -2.34 -0.71 -2.02
CA ASN A 312 -2.26 -2.14 -1.73
C ASN A 312 -3.19 -2.61 -0.62
N HIS A 313 -3.77 -1.72 0.18
CA HIS A 313 -4.65 -2.02 1.33
C HIS A 313 -4.10 -3.13 2.25
N ALA A 314 -2.77 -3.30 2.33
CA ALA A 314 -2.14 -4.45 2.98
C ALA A 314 -2.62 -5.82 2.45
N GLY A 315 -3.28 -5.85 1.28
CA GLY A 315 -3.90 -7.02 0.66
C GLY A 315 -5.27 -7.40 1.24
N GLN A 316 -5.89 -6.54 2.05
CA GLN A 316 -7.22 -6.69 2.68
C GLN A 316 -7.42 -7.99 3.47
N VAL A 317 -7.19 -9.16 2.86
CA VAL A 317 -7.29 -10.49 3.49
C VAL A 317 -5.90 -11.08 3.63
N ARG A 318 -5.49 -11.25 4.89
CA ARG A 318 -4.15 -11.71 5.25
C ARG A 318 -4.21 -13.05 5.95
N LEU A 319 -3.55 -14.03 5.39
CA LEU A 319 -3.41 -15.34 6.00
C LEU A 319 -2.33 -15.30 7.11
N PRO A 320 -2.55 -15.98 8.24
CA PRO A 320 -1.52 -16.12 9.27
C PRO A 320 -0.19 -16.59 8.65
N ILE A 321 0.94 -16.02 9.07
CA ILE A 321 2.29 -16.34 8.61
C ILE A 321 2.53 -15.96 7.14
N LEU A 322 1.65 -16.37 6.22
CA LEU A 322 1.80 -16.16 4.78
C LEU A 322 1.61 -14.69 4.34
N GLY A 323 0.81 -13.92 5.09
CA GLY A 323 0.46 -12.54 4.73
C GLY A 323 -0.61 -12.46 3.65
N PRO A 324 -0.64 -11.38 2.84
CA PRO A 324 -1.67 -11.20 1.81
C PRO A 324 -1.52 -12.23 0.69
N ALA A 325 -2.65 -12.73 0.20
CA ALA A 325 -2.68 -13.61 -0.96
C ALA A 325 -2.78 -12.80 -2.27
N LEU A 326 -3.66 -11.79 -2.27
CA LEU A 326 -3.94 -10.94 -3.42
C LEU A 326 -3.49 -9.50 -3.14
N MET A 327 -2.80 -8.90 -4.11
CA MET A 327 -2.33 -7.51 -4.07
C MET A 327 -2.17 -6.96 -5.50
N PRO A 328 -2.70 -5.78 -5.81
CA PRO A 328 -2.62 -5.18 -7.13
C PRO A 328 -1.25 -4.51 -7.35
N SER A 329 -0.19 -5.30 -7.57
CA SER A 329 1.18 -4.79 -7.73
C SER A 329 1.98 -5.63 -8.72
N VAL A 330 2.75 -4.99 -9.60
CA VAL A 330 3.67 -5.68 -10.54
C VAL A 330 4.77 -6.44 -9.80
N TYR A 331 5.05 -6.07 -8.55
CA TYR A 331 5.98 -6.78 -7.67
C TYR A 331 5.26 -7.79 -6.76
N SER A 332 3.96 -8.07 -7.03
CA SER A 332 3.14 -8.94 -6.20
C SER A 332 3.23 -8.54 -4.72
N ARG A 333 3.52 -9.44 -3.81
CA ARG A 333 3.51 -9.20 -2.36
C ARG A 333 4.75 -8.53 -1.78
N ARG A 334 5.63 -7.96 -2.63
CA ARG A 334 6.92 -7.42 -2.18
C ARG A 334 6.75 -6.19 -1.27
N PHE A 335 5.88 -5.26 -1.64
CA PHE A 335 5.66 -3.99 -0.96
C PHE A 335 4.26 -3.96 -0.34
N GLU A 336 4.02 -4.83 0.64
CA GLU A 336 2.67 -5.07 1.16
C GLU A 336 2.15 -3.96 2.08
N GLN A 337 2.95 -3.50 3.05
CA GLN A 337 2.65 -2.43 4.00
C GLN A 337 3.87 -2.08 4.83
N GLY A 338 3.91 -0.87 5.41
CA GLY A 338 4.98 -0.41 6.30
C GLY A 338 6.21 0.08 5.55
N PHE A 339 7.37 0.04 6.19
CA PHE A 339 8.58 0.65 5.66
C PHE A 339 9.39 -0.27 4.74
N PHE A 340 9.88 0.33 3.65
CA PHE A 340 10.79 -0.29 2.68
C PHE A 340 11.90 0.68 2.31
N ARG A 341 13.14 0.20 2.27
CA ARG A 341 14.30 1.00 1.86
C ARG A 341 14.81 0.54 0.49
N VAL A 342 14.86 1.47 -0.44
CA VAL A 342 15.53 1.36 -1.74
C VAL A 342 16.45 2.57 -1.84
N SER A 343 17.71 2.40 -1.48
CA SER A 343 18.65 3.51 -1.30
C SER A 343 18.74 4.41 -2.54
N PRO A 344 18.70 5.75 -2.36
CA PRO A 344 18.67 6.47 -1.10
C PRO A 344 17.30 6.57 -0.42
N SER A 345 16.20 6.26 -1.11
CA SER A 345 14.83 6.49 -0.65
C SER A 345 14.38 5.54 0.46
N LEU A 346 13.61 6.09 1.39
CA LEU A 346 12.74 5.37 2.30
C LEU A 346 11.30 5.48 1.80
N MET A 347 10.54 4.39 1.81
CA MET A 347 9.11 4.39 1.45
C MET A 347 8.28 3.84 2.60
N TYR A 348 7.11 4.44 2.83
CA TYR A 348 6.06 3.87 3.65
C TYR A 348 4.85 3.54 2.79
N VAL A 349 4.28 2.34 2.99
CA VAL A 349 3.05 1.88 2.34
C VAL A 349 1.95 1.76 3.37
N GLY A 350 0.94 2.62 3.27
CA GLY A 350 -0.22 2.66 4.17
C GLY A 350 -1.19 1.51 3.91
N GLN A 351 -2.04 1.23 4.90
CA GLN A 351 -3.04 0.17 4.80
C GLN A 351 -4.38 0.64 4.24
N GLY A 352 -4.53 1.96 4.03
CA GLY A 352 -5.78 2.57 3.57
C GLY A 352 -6.84 2.68 4.66
N ILE A 353 -7.82 3.54 4.44
CA ILE A 353 -8.93 3.82 5.36
C ILE A 353 -10.19 3.09 4.90
N GLY A 354 -10.65 3.34 3.68
CA GLY A 354 -11.78 2.64 3.08
C GLY A 354 -11.37 1.46 2.21
N CYS A 355 -12.32 0.91 1.50
CA CYS A 355 -12.12 -0.03 0.39
C CYS A 355 -13.41 -0.16 -0.42
N LYS A 356 -13.29 -0.36 -1.72
CA LYS A 356 -14.42 -0.62 -2.63
C LYS A 356 -15.26 -1.83 -2.20
N HIS A 357 -14.59 -2.88 -1.77
CA HIS A 357 -15.21 -4.05 -1.16
C HIS A 357 -14.75 -4.09 0.29
N PRO A 358 -15.59 -3.61 1.25
CA PRO A 358 -15.16 -3.42 2.64
C PRO A 358 -15.04 -4.73 3.40
N ILE A 359 -14.03 -5.51 3.03
CA ILE A 359 -13.66 -6.78 3.66
C ILE A 359 -12.18 -6.70 4.07
N ARG A 360 -11.92 -6.75 5.39
CA ARG A 360 -10.57 -6.80 5.94
C ARG A 360 -10.45 -7.89 6.99
N TYR A 361 -9.45 -8.76 6.82
CA TYR A 361 -9.08 -9.79 7.79
C TYR A 361 -7.57 -9.76 8.02
N GLY A 362 -7.15 -9.59 9.28
CA GLY A 362 -5.74 -9.51 9.63
C GLY A 362 -5.03 -8.23 9.19
N CYS A 363 -5.77 -7.18 8.82
CA CYS A 363 -5.32 -5.81 8.64
C CYS A 363 -6.45 -4.84 8.99
N HIS A 364 -6.07 -3.63 9.42
CA HIS A 364 -7.00 -2.63 9.92
C HIS A 364 -6.91 -1.36 9.08
N PRO A 365 -7.99 -0.55 8.95
CA PRO A 365 -7.87 0.81 8.47
C PRO A 365 -6.85 1.58 9.29
N GLU A 366 -6.08 2.45 8.64
CA GLU A 366 -4.92 3.07 9.27
C GLU A 366 -4.84 4.58 9.02
N ILE A 367 -4.65 5.34 10.09
CA ILE A 367 -4.12 6.70 10.08
C ILE A 367 -2.63 6.58 10.38
N ALA A 368 -1.74 7.01 9.47
CA ALA A 368 -0.30 7.02 9.72
C ALA A 368 0.20 8.43 10.02
N ARG A 369 1.02 8.57 11.05
CA ARG A 369 1.68 9.81 11.44
C ARG A 369 3.17 9.58 11.51
N PHE A 370 3.93 10.54 11.01
CA PHE A 370 5.40 10.47 11.03
C PHE A 370 5.95 11.72 11.71
N THR A 371 6.89 11.51 12.63
CA THR A 371 7.78 12.55 13.11
C THR A 371 9.16 12.26 12.53
N LEU A 372 9.61 13.10 11.60
CA LEU A 372 10.92 12.94 11.00
C LEU A 372 11.99 13.37 11.99
N ARG A 373 13.05 12.57 12.13
CA ARG A 373 14.19 12.87 12.98
C ARG A 373 15.48 12.83 12.18
N ARG A 374 16.33 13.82 12.41
CA ARG A 374 17.66 13.85 11.80
C ARG A 374 18.49 12.66 12.29
N ALA A 375 18.97 11.88 11.34
CA ALA A 375 19.89 10.78 11.63
C ALA A 375 21.28 11.09 11.04
N PRO A 376 22.37 10.56 11.65
CA PRO A 376 23.69 10.67 11.05
C PRO A 376 23.69 10.08 9.64
N THR A 377 24.33 10.74 8.69
CA THR A 377 24.59 10.17 7.37
C THR A 377 25.43 8.90 7.53
N VAL A 378 25.16 7.87 6.72
CA VAL A 378 25.85 6.56 6.79
C VAL A 378 27.38 6.72 6.74
N ALA A 379 27.90 7.74 6.06
CA ALA A 379 29.33 8.09 6.05
C ALA A 379 29.87 8.57 7.43
N ALA A 380 29.03 9.15 8.28
CA ALA A 380 29.42 9.56 9.64
C ALA A 380 29.34 8.40 10.63
N ALA A 381 28.34 7.51 10.45
CA ALA A 381 28.21 6.31 11.28
C ALA A 381 29.36 5.32 11.08
N ASP A 382 29.88 5.20 9.85
CA ASP A 382 31.04 4.34 9.54
C ASP A 382 32.37 4.92 10.10
N ARG A 383 32.50 6.26 10.23
CA ARG A 383 33.63 6.90 10.91
C ARG A 383 33.59 6.72 12.43
N THR A 384 32.43 6.94 13.06
CA THR A 384 32.29 6.76 14.51
C THR A 384 32.47 5.29 14.93
N ALA A 385 32.03 4.34 14.09
CA ALA A 385 32.28 2.91 14.32
C ALA A 385 33.75 2.54 14.17
N ARG A 386 34.50 3.20 13.28
CA ARG A 386 35.97 2.99 13.11
C ARG A 386 36.79 3.70 14.19
N GLU A 387 36.36 4.89 14.60
CA GLU A 387 37.03 5.62 15.70
C GLU A 387 36.79 4.96 17.06
N GLY A 388 35.60 4.38 17.31
CA GLY A 388 35.33 3.59 18.52
C GLY A 388 36.11 2.26 18.59
N ALA A 389 36.51 1.69 17.45
CA ALA A 389 37.30 0.47 17.38
C ALA A 389 38.81 0.71 17.58
N THR A 390 39.27 1.95 17.42
CA THR A 390 40.71 2.31 17.60
C THR A 390 41.09 2.80 19.00
N VAL A 391 40.10 3.02 19.89
CA VAL A 391 40.34 3.44 21.28
C VAL A 391 40.38 2.25 22.27
N GLY A 392 40.16 1.02 21.78
CA GLY A 392 40.11 -0.22 22.57
C GLY A 392 41.19 -1.26 22.22
N ALA A 393 42.35 -0.85 21.68
CA ALA A 393 43.49 -1.73 21.41
C ALA A 393 44.68 -1.35 22.26
#